data_31b6f4e359586b9003af0a720faf18e4
#
_entry.id   31b6f4e359586b9003af0a720faf18e4
#
_cell.length_a   1.000
_cell.length_b   1.000
_cell.length_c   1.000
_cell.angle_alpha   90.00
_cell.angle_beta   90.00
_cell.angle_gamma   90.00
#
_symmetry.space_group_name_H-M   'P 1'
#
loop_
_entity.id
_entity.type
_entity.pdbx_description
1 polymer ?
#
loop_
_entity_poly.entity_id
_entity_poly.type
_entity_poly.pdbx_seq_one_letter_code
_entity_poly.pdbx_strand_id
1 'polypeptide(L)'
;MKIYDYEGSKNISGDRIHQARTMMRLSQADLAARMQINGVIIEREAISKIETGDRFVTDYELLTFAKVFGVSMEWLTGQTPRNE
;
A
#
# COMPACT_ATOMS: atom_id res chain seq x y z
N MET A 1 -13.63 -23.38 6.56
CA MET A 1 -12.87 -22.83 5.52
C MET A 1 -12.32 -21.44 5.86
N LYS A 2 -11.33 -21.01 5.19
CA LYS A 2 -10.75 -19.80 5.50
C LYS A 2 -11.20 -18.74 4.61
N ILE A 3 -11.43 -17.58 5.10
CA ILE A 3 -11.88 -16.46 4.35
C ILE A 3 -10.78 -15.43 4.36
N TYR A 4 -10.21 -15.19 3.21
CA TYR A 4 -9.15 -14.24 3.09
C TYR A 4 -9.56 -13.03 2.24
N ASP A 5 -10.87 -12.80 2.16
CA ASP A 5 -11.40 -11.66 1.44
C ASP A 5 -12.07 -10.73 2.40
N TYR A 6 -11.79 -9.46 2.28
CA TYR A 6 -12.51 -8.44 3.01
C TYR A 6 -13.22 -7.59 1.97
N GLU A 7 -14.51 -7.73 1.87
CA GLU A 7 -15.34 -7.01 0.90
C GLU A 7 -14.78 -7.13 -0.52
N GLY A 8 -14.37 -8.35 -0.87
CA GLY A 8 -13.93 -8.63 -2.23
C GLY A 8 -12.46 -8.35 -2.48
N SER A 9 -11.70 -8.07 -1.45
CA SER A 9 -10.29 -7.71 -1.61
C SER A 9 -9.47 -8.36 -0.52
N LYS A 10 -8.19 -8.55 -0.79
CA LYS A 10 -7.26 -9.08 0.21
C LYS A 10 -6.57 -8.00 1.01
N ASN A 11 -6.89 -6.75 0.75
CA ASN A 11 -6.40 -5.64 1.55
C ASN A 11 -7.40 -4.49 1.43
N ILE A 12 -7.30 -3.54 2.33
CA ILE A 12 -8.18 -2.36 2.30
C ILE A 12 -7.39 -1.11 1.97
N SER A 13 -6.09 -1.22 1.74
CA SER A 13 -5.23 -0.06 1.54
C SER A 13 -4.82 0.15 0.08
N GLY A 14 -5.11 -0.81 -0.79
CA GLY A 14 -4.59 -0.78 -2.16
C GLY A 14 -4.94 0.48 -2.93
N ASP A 15 -6.19 0.94 -2.82
CA ASP A 15 -6.63 2.14 -3.53
C ASP A 15 -5.86 3.36 -3.06
N ARG A 16 -5.68 3.50 -1.74
CA ARG A 16 -4.95 4.64 -1.18
C ARG A 16 -3.48 4.57 -1.51
N ILE A 17 -2.90 3.35 -1.53
CA ILE A 17 -1.52 3.17 -1.94
C ILE A 17 -1.35 3.63 -3.39
N HIS A 18 -2.26 3.21 -4.26
CA HIS A 18 -2.22 3.63 -5.66
C HIS A 18 -2.35 5.15 -5.78
N GLN A 19 -3.30 5.72 -5.04
CA GLN A 19 -3.54 7.15 -5.07
C GLN A 19 -2.30 7.93 -4.62
N ALA A 20 -1.71 7.53 -3.51
CA ALA A 20 -0.53 8.21 -2.97
C ALA A 20 0.65 8.09 -3.92
N ARG A 21 0.83 6.91 -4.50
CA ARG A 21 1.92 6.66 -5.43
C ARG A 21 1.80 7.59 -6.65
N THR A 22 0.59 7.65 -7.22
CA THR A 22 0.40 8.47 -8.42
C THR A 22 0.51 9.95 -8.11
N MET A 23 0.08 10.36 -6.92
CA MET A 23 0.22 11.76 -6.52
C MET A 23 1.69 12.16 -6.39
N MET A 24 2.54 11.22 -6.03
CA MET A 24 3.98 11.47 -5.95
C MET A 24 4.67 11.22 -7.29
N ARG A 25 3.92 10.83 -8.31
CA ARG A 25 4.44 10.56 -9.65
C ARG A 25 5.48 9.46 -9.66
N LEU A 26 5.27 8.46 -8.81
CA LEU A 26 6.16 7.30 -8.76
C LEU A 26 5.57 6.18 -9.59
N SER A 27 6.43 5.49 -10.36
CA SER A 27 6.02 4.24 -10.97
C SER A 27 5.97 3.16 -9.88
N GLN A 28 5.42 2.01 -10.20
CA GLN A 28 5.45 0.89 -9.26
C GLN A 28 6.88 0.46 -8.96
N ALA A 29 7.76 0.51 -9.97
CA ALA A 29 9.16 0.19 -9.76
C ALA A 29 9.84 1.23 -8.86
N ASP A 30 9.50 2.51 -9.02
CA ASP A 30 10.04 3.55 -8.16
C ASP A 30 9.61 3.34 -6.72
N LEU A 31 8.35 2.96 -6.52
CA LEU A 31 7.86 2.70 -5.17
C LEU A 31 8.57 1.50 -4.55
N ALA A 32 8.79 0.44 -5.34
CA ALA A 32 9.54 -0.72 -4.84
C ALA A 32 10.94 -0.30 -4.39
N ALA A 33 11.60 0.59 -5.15
CA ALA A 33 12.92 1.07 -4.77
C ALA A 33 12.88 1.87 -3.47
N ARG A 34 11.85 2.70 -3.28
CA ARG A 34 11.70 3.48 -2.04
C ARG A 34 11.44 2.57 -0.85
N MET A 35 10.67 1.51 -1.05
CA MET A 35 10.41 0.54 0.01
C MET A 35 11.70 -0.15 0.41
N GLN A 36 12.53 -0.52 -0.56
CA GLN A 36 13.79 -1.18 -0.28
C GLN A 36 14.73 -0.29 0.52
N ILE A 37 14.80 1.00 0.19
CA ILE A 37 15.61 1.95 0.94
C ILE A 37 15.16 2.00 2.39
N ASN A 38 13.89 1.78 2.64
CA ASN A 38 13.33 1.76 3.99
C ASN A 38 13.34 0.37 4.62
N GLY A 39 14.05 -0.58 4.02
CA GLY A 39 14.27 -1.87 4.63
C GLY A 39 13.25 -2.94 4.31
N VAL A 40 12.33 -2.68 3.39
CA VAL A 40 11.30 -3.64 3.02
C VAL A 40 11.46 -4.02 1.55
N ILE A 41 11.75 -5.30 1.32
CA ILE A 41 11.91 -5.82 -0.03
C ILE A 41 10.55 -6.23 -0.55
N ILE A 42 10.10 -5.57 -1.60
CA ILE A 42 8.83 -5.88 -2.22
C ILE A 42 8.98 -5.64 -3.72
N GLU A 43 8.51 -6.58 -4.52
CA GLU A 43 8.68 -6.50 -5.95
C GLU A 43 7.58 -5.66 -6.59
N ARG A 44 7.87 -5.15 -7.77
CA ARG A 44 6.90 -4.35 -8.52
C ARG A 44 5.60 -5.11 -8.75
N GLU A 45 5.69 -6.40 -9.06
CA GLU A 45 4.50 -7.21 -9.28
C GLU A 45 3.65 -7.32 -8.03
N ALA A 46 4.29 -7.41 -6.87
CA ALA A 46 3.57 -7.47 -5.61
C ALA A 46 2.83 -6.15 -5.36
N ILE A 47 3.46 -5.03 -5.67
CA ILE A 47 2.81 -3.72 -5.54
C ILE A 47 1.60 -3.66 -6.46
N SER A 48 1.73 -4.14 -7.69
CA SER A 48 0.62 -4.16 -8.62
C SER A 48 -0.55 -4.95 -8.05
N LYS A 49 -0.29 -6.10 -7.47
CA LYS A 49 -1.34 -6.93 -6.88
C LYS A 49 -1.96 -6.30 -5.64
N ILE A 50 -1.16 -5.58 -4.87
CA ILE A 50 -1.68 -4.83 -3.73
C ILE A 50 -2.68 -3.78 -4.22
N GLU A 51 -2.31 -3.05 -5.25
CA GLU A 51 -3.16 -1.95 -5.75
C GLU A 51 -4.46 -2.46 -6.34
N THR A 52 -4.50 -3.69 -6.83
CA THR A 52 -5.73 -4.27 -7.35
C THR A 52 -6.49 -5.09 -6.30
N GLY A 53 -5.96 -5.20 -5.09
CA GLY A 53 -6.64 -5.94 -4.02
C GLY A 53 -6.39 -7.43 -4.05
N ASP A 54 -5.41 -7.89 -4.82
CA ASP A 54 -5.16 -9.32 -5.01
C ASP A 54 -4.06 -9.87 -4.12
N ARG A 55 -3.50 -9.08 -3.24
CA ARG A 55 -2.43 -9.52 -2.35
C ARG A 55 -2.62 -8.87 -0.99
N PHE A 56 -2.34 -9.64 0.07
CA PHE A 56 -2.34 -9.09 1.42
C PHE A 56 -1.21 -8.08 1.58
N VAL A 57 -1.39 -7.16 2.52
CA VAL A 57 -0.35 -6.21 2.91
C VAL A 57 -0.03 -6.53 4.37
N THR A 58 1.24 -6.80 4.65
CA THR A 58 1.65 -7.07 6.02
C THR A 58 1.70 -5.78 6.80
N ASP A 59 1.71 -5.89 8.13
CA ASP A 59 1.69 -4.71 8.97
C ASP A 59 2.95 -3.85 8.77
N TYR A 60 4.11 -4.47 8.61
CA TYR A 60 5.34 -3.68 8.41
C TYR A 60 5.40 -3.09 7.00
N GLU A 61 4.77 -3.75 6.01
CA GLU A 61 4.66 -3.16 4.69
C GLU A 61 3.78 -1.92 4.75
N LEU A 62 2.66 -2.01 5.45
CA LEU A 62 1.75 -0.89 5.57
C LEU A 62 2.42 0.30 6.26
N LEU A 63 3.13 0.02 7.34
CA LEU A 63 3.87 1.06 8.04
C LEU A 63 4.87 1.74 7.12
N THR A 64 5.58 0.94 6.32
CA THR A 64 6.60 1.47 5.43
C THR A 64 5.99 2.29 4.30
N PHE A 65 4.88 1.82 3.74
CA PHE A 65 4.17 2.64 2.75
C PHE A 65 3.78 4.00 3.35
N ALA A 66 3.29 3.99 4.58
CA ALA A 66 2.92 5.25 5.24
C ALA A 66 4.12 6.19 5.35
N LYS A 67 5.28 5.65 5.69
CA LYS A 67 6.49 6.46 5.80
C LYS A 67 6.93 7.00 4.44
N VAL A 68 6.91 6.17 3.43
CA VAL A 68 7.33 6.58 2.09
C VAL A 68 6.42 7.68 1.58
N PHE A 69 5.13 7.56 1.79
CA PHE A 69 4.17 8.55 1.28
C PHE A 69 4.01 9.76 2.19
N GLY A 70 4.49 9.67 3.43
CA GLY A 70 4.29 10.75 4.38
C GLY A 70 2.85 10.89 4.84
N VAL A 71 2.14 9.77 4.95
CA VAL A 71 0.74 9.76 5.37
C VAL A 71 0.60 8.84 6.58
N SER A 72 -0.56 8.88 7.23
CA SER A 72 -0.81 8.02 8.37
C SER A 72 -1.28 6.64 7.91
N MET A 73 -1.13 5.66 8.77
CA MET A 73 -1.68 4.33 8.50
C MET A 73 -3.20 4.39 8.49
N GLU A 74 -3.79 5.28 9.30
CA GLU A 74 -5.24 5.47 9.28
C GLU A 74 -5.71 5.93 7.92
N TRP A 75 -4.99 6.86 7.31
CA TRP A 75 -5.37 7.34 5.99
C TRP A 75 -5.28 6.20 4.97
N LEU A 76 -4.22 5.41 5.05
CA LEU A 76 -4.03 4.30 4.11
C LEU A 76 -5.13 3.25 4.23
N THR A 77 -5.70 3.08 5.41
CA THR A 77 -6.76 2.11 5.62
C THR A 77 -8.15 2.72 5.52
N GLY A 78 -8.22 3.99 5.12
CA GLY A 78 -9.51 4.63 4.90
C GLY A 78 -10.21 5.08 6.17
N GLN A 79 -9.49 5.17 7.29
CA GLN A 79 -10.09 5.49 8.58
C GLN A 79 -10.18 6.98 8.84
N THR A 80 -9.40 7.80 8.13
CA THR A 80 -9.50 9.24 8.30
C THR A 80 -9.80 9.86 6.96
N PRO A 81 -10.50 10.96 6.96
CA PRO A 81 -10.71 11.73 5.76
C PRO A 81 -9.36 12.33 5.46
N ARG A 82 -8.99 12.47 4.31
CA ARG A 82 -7.81 12.94 3.98
C ARG A 82 -7.34 14.01 4.69
N ASN A 83 -6.51 14.30 4.90
CA ASN A 83 -6.00 15.27 5.41
C ASN A 83 -6.21 15.77 6.50
N GLU A 84 -6.35 15.39 6.99
CA GLU A 84 -6.48 15.87 8.05
C GLU A 84 -5.65 15.67 8.70
#